data_5c8055cd79ee0e1f76d988a8cadf1a64
#
_entry.id   5c8055cd79ee0e1f76d988a8cadf1a64
#
_cell.length_a   1.000
_cell.length_b   1.000
_cell.length_c   1.000
_cell.angle_alpha   90.00
_cell.angle_beta   90.00
_cell.angle_gamma   90.00
#
_symmetry.space_group_name_H-M   'P 1'
#
loop_
_entity.id
_entity.type
_entity.pdbx_description
1 polymer ?
#
loop_
_entity_poly.entity_id
_entity_poly.type
_entity_poly.pdbx_seq_one_letter_code
_entity_poly.pdbx_strand_id
1 'polypeptide(L)'
;MSNYPVWYEHIHTCAQTGARLGKVHTPHGTFMTPAFMPVGTQASVKGMSPEEVYGMGAGIMLSNTYHLWLRPGSEIVAKAGGLHKFMNWKGAILTDSGGFQVFSLAKPKDVKEDGVKFSSHIDGRKLFLTPEISMQVQNDLGADIIMAFDECCPYPCDHAYADRSQAKTTRWLERCIEAHKRPDEQALFGIIQGSMYPDLRKKSADAITSFDLPGFAIGGISVGEPKNLFLDMIDCTVPLMPEDKPRYLMGVGTPDYLIEGACRGVDMFDCVLPTRMGRHGTILTDYGKKIIRDKKFAEDFGPMDPDCNCYACTNFTSAYVRHLIKANEMFGLRLCTYHNIYFLLMLMDRIRQAIAEDRLGDFRKEFYERLG
;
A
#
# COMPACT_ATOMS: atom_id res chain seq x y z
N MET A 1 13.71 4.68 -24.53
CA MET A 1 12.49 3.96 -24.07
C MET A 1 12.95 3.00 -22.98
N SER A 2 12.18 2.85 -21.92
CA SER A 2 12.52 1.91 -20.84
C SER A 2 12.49 0.48 -21.34
N ASN A 3 13.41 -0.37 -20.85
CA ASN A 3 13.41 -1.81 -21.14
C ASN A 3 12.37 -2.58 -20.31
N TYR A 4 11.60 -1.89 -19.44
CA TYR A 4 10.63 -2.48 -18.54
C TYR A 4 9.20 -2.10 -18.91
N PRO A 5 8.22 -2.98 -18.65
CA PRO A 5 6.80 -2.67 -18.85
C PRO A 5 6.28 -1.59 -17.90
N VAL A 6 6.96 -1.40 -16.77
CA VAL A 6 6.69 -0.32 -15.80
C VAL A 6 7.95 0.51 -15.60
N TRP A 7 7.81 1.84 -15.66
CA TRP A 7 8.94 2.75 -15.51
C TRP A 7 8.51 4.09 -14.90
N TYR A 8 9.47 4.79 -14.28
CA TYR A 8 9.26 6.06 -13.60
C TYR A 8 9.73 7.23 -14.45
N GLU A 9 8.88 8.25 -14.55
CA GLU A 9 9.20 9.55 -15.15
C GLU A 9 9.28 10.59 -14.02
N HIS A 10 10.48 11.10 -13.77
CA HIS A 10 10.68 12.21 -12.84
C HIS A 10 10.24 13.51 -13.49
N ILE A 11 9.44 14.33 -12.79
CA ILE A 11 8.93 15.64 -13.27
C ILE A 11 9.58 16.77 -12.50
N HIS A 12 9.57 16.72 -11.15
CA HIS A 12 10.03 17.80 -10.29
C HIS A 12 10.47 17.27 -8.93
N THR A 13 11.44 17.95 -8.32
CA THR A 13 11.85 17.73 -6.93
C THR A 13 11.57 18.98 -6.13
N CYS A 14 10.80 18.88 -5.05
CA CYS A 14 10.48 20.01 -4.17
C CYS A 14 11.73 20.55 -3.48
N ALA A 15 12.01 21.85 -3.67
CA ALA A 15 13.18 22.50 -3.11
C ALA A 15 13.19 22.54 -1.57
N GLN A 16 12.01 22.51 -0.90
CA GLN A 16 11.93 22.54 0.56
C GLN A 16 12.20 21.19 1.24
N THR A 17 11.93 20.05 0.55
CA THR A 17 11.92 18.74 1.22
C THR A 17 12.67 17.64 0.46
N GLY A 18 12.95 17.83 -0.81
CA GLY A 18 13.46 16.77 -1.70
C GLY A 18 12.40 15.74 -2.11
N ALA A 19 11.11 15.99 -1.82
CA ALA A 19 10.00 15.17 -2.28
C ALA A 19 9.90 15.16 -3.81
N ARG A 20 9.49 14.03 -4.39
CA ARG A 20 9.50 13.82 -5.83
C ARG A 20 8.08 13.86 -6.40
N LEU A 21 7.87 14.65 -7.45
CA LEU A 21 6.72 14.58 -8.32
C LEU A 21 7.10 13.79 -9.56
N GLY A 22 6.31 12.80 -9.92
CA GLY A 22 6.59 11.97 -11.08
C GLY A 22 5.36 11.27 -11.62
N LYS A 23 5.61 10.38 -12.58
CA LYS A 23 4.64 9.45 -13.14
C LYS A 23 5.20 8.04 -13.13
N VAL A 24 4.34 7.08 -12.89
CA VAL A 24 4.61 5.67 -13.16
C VAL A 24 3.78 5.25 -14.35
N HIS A 25 4.46 4.79 -15.40
CA HIS A 25 3.85 4.26 -16.61
C HIS A 25 3.72 2.75 -16.48
N THR A 26 2.55 2.19 -16.80
CA THR A 26 2.25 0.76 -16.75
C THR A 26 1.51 0.31 -18.01
N PRO A 27 1.40 -0.99 -18.28
CA PRO A 27 0.59 -1.52 -19.39
C PRO A 27 -0.89 -1.08 -19.34
N HIS A 28 -1.45 -0.84 -18.14
CA HIS A 28 -2.84 -0.42 -17.94
C HIS A 28 -3.01 1.06 -17.58
N GLY A 29 -2.07 1.90 -18.01
CA GLY A 29 -2.15 3.36 -17.88
C GLY A 29 -1.04 3.97 -17.06
N THR A 30 -1.16 5.27 -16.86
CA THR A 30 -0.16 6.08 -16.14
C THR A 30 -0.82 6.71 -14.92
N PHE A 31 -0.11 6.74 -13.80
CA PHE A 31 -0.56 7.44 -12.61
C PHE A 31 0.50 8.39 -12.07
N MET A 32 0.03 9.47 -11.44
CA MET A 32 0.90 10.48 -10.82
C MET A 32 1.41 9.99 -9.46
N THR A 33 2.63 10.37 -9.10
CA THR A 33 3.23 10.13 -7.78
C THR A 33 3.59 11.43 -7.09
N PRO A 34 3.56 11.48 -5.73
CA PRO A 34 3.24 10.38 -4.82
C PRO A 34 1.79 9.89 -4.96
N ALA A 35 1.56 8.58 -4.79
CA ALA A 35 0.27 7.94 -4.96
C ALA A 35 -0.12 7.07 -3.76
N PHE A 36 -1.40 7.09 -3.38
CA PHE A 36 -1.98 6.15 -2.43
C PHE A 36 -2.76 5.08 -3.19
N MET A 37 -2.51 3.82 -2.87
CA MET A 37 -3.17 2.65 -3.45
C MET A 37 -4.29 2.15 -2.52
N PRO A 38 -5.57 2.32 -2.86
CA PRO A 38 -6.65 1.65 -2.16
C PRO A 38 -6.47 0.13 -2.22
N VAL A 39 -6.73 -0.56 -1.08
CA VAL A 39 -6.51 -2.00 -1.00
C VAL A 39 -7.78 -2.78 -1.31
N GLY A 40 -7.75 -3.50 -2.42
CA GLY A 40 -8.77 -4.45 -2.88
C GLY A 40 -8.39 -5.89 -2.52
N THR A 41 -8.47 -6.26 -1.25
CA THR A 41 -7.97 -7.52 -0.68
C THR A 41 -8.39 -8.77 -1.46
N GLN A 42 -9.63 -8.83 -1.93
CA GLN A 42 -10.20 -9.95 -2.69
C GLN A 42 -10.78 -9.43 -4.03
N ALA A 43 -9.95 -8.74 -4.80
CA ALA A 43 -10.37 -8.08 -6.04
C ALA A 43 -11.51 -7.05 -5.82
N SER A 44 -11.58 -6.45 -4.64
CA SER A 44 -12.59 -5.44 -4.30
C SER A 44 -12.12 -4.57 -3.14
N VAL A 45 -12.15 -3.26 -3.29
CA VAL A 45 -12.10 -2.30 -2.18
C VAL A 45 -13.41 -2.42 -1.42
N LYS A 46 -13.34 -2.77 -0.14
CA LYS A 46 -14.53 -3.17 0.64
C LYS A 46 -15.63 -2.10 0.65
N GLY A 47 -16.80 -2.47 0.12
CA GLY A 47 -17.97 -1.61 0.04
C GLY A 47 -17.95 -0.60 -1.11
N MET A 48 -17.00 -0.71 -2.04
CA MET A 48 -16.83 0.20 -3.18
C MET A 48 -16.83 -0.56 -4.49
N SER A 49 -17.43 0.01 -5.54
CA SER A 49 -17.24 -0.52 -6.88
C SER A 49 -15.89 -0.05 -7.48
N PRO A 50 -15.31 -0.80 -8.42
CA PRO A 50 -14.12 -0.36 -9.14
C PRO A 50 -14.30 0.98 -9.84
N GLU A 51 -15.48 1.22 -10.41
CA GLU A 51 -15.85 2.50 -11.05
C GLU A 51 -15.78 3.69 -10.09
N GLU A 52 -16.31 3.54 -8.86
CA GLU A 52 -16.28 4.59 -7.86
C GLU A 52 -14.84 4.91 -7.45
N VAL A 53 -14.03 3.88 -7.20
CA VAL A 53 -12.62 4.05 -6.81
C VAL A 53 -11.82 4.71 -7.94
N TYR A 54 -12.03 4.29 -9.19
CA TYR A 54 -11.40 4.90 -10.35
C TYR A 54 -11.88 6.35 -10.57
N GLY A 55 -13.19 6.59 -10.44
CA GLY A 55 -13.79 7.92 -10.58
C GLY A 55 -13.34 8.94 -9.51
N MET A 56 -12.83 8.48 -8.38
CA MET A 56 -12.18 9.32 -7.36
C MET A 56 -10.73 9.72 -7.72
N GLY A 57 -10.19 9.22 -8.83
CA GLY A 57 -8.82 9.49 -9.26
C GLY A 57 -7.78 8.48 -8.79
N ALA A 58 -8.18 7.30 -8.29
CA ALA A 58 -7.24 6.23 -8.01
C ALA A 58 -6.70 5.65 -9.33
N GLY A 59 -5.47 5.99 -9.69
CA GLY A 59 -4.82 5.47 -10.91
C GLY A 59 -4.24 4.06 -10.74
N ILE A 60 -4.07 3.62 -9.49
CA ILE A 60 -3.55 2.31 -9.11
C ILE A 60 -4.25 1.81 -7.86
N MET A 61 -4.40 0.48 -7.74
CA MET A 61 -4.87 -0.19 -6.53
C MET A 61 -3.99 -1.39 -6.19
N LEU A 62 -4.08 -1.85 -4.92
CA LEU A 62 -3.40 -3.06 -4.48
C LEU A 62 -4.40 -4.20 -4.30
N SER A 63 -4.03 -5.42 -4.73
CA SER A 63 -4.75 -6.66 -4.43
C SER A 63 -3.83 -7.68 -3.73
N ASN A 64 -4.39 -8.49 -2.82
CA ASN A 64 -3.57 -9.38 -2.00
C ASN A 64 -3.49 -10.80 -2.59
N THR A 65 -2.29 -11.20 -2.92
CA THR A 65 -1.93 -12.52 -3.49
C THR A 65 -2.43 -13.67 -2.63
N TYR A 66 -2.14 -13.65 -1.34
CA TYR A 66 -2.56 -14.71 -0.41
C TYR A 66 -4.08 -14.96 -0.44
N HIS A 67 -4.88 -13.90 -0.36
CA HIS A 67 -6.33 -14.02 -0.33
C HIS A 67 -6.90 -14.54 -1.65
N LEU A 68 -6.37 -14.07 -2.77
CA LEU A 68 -6.81 -14.47 -4.11
C LEU A 68 -6.34 -15.88 -4.48
N TRP A 69 -5.17 -16.30 -4.00
CA TRP A 69 -4.70 -17.69 -4.12
C TRP A 69 -5.63 -18.67 -3.40
N LEU A 70 -6.11 -18.33 -2.21
CA LEU A 70 -7.02 -19.18 -1.45
C LEU A 70 -8.46 -19.15 -2.01
N ARG A 71 -8.92 -17.98 -2.46
CA ARG A 71 -10.28 -17.77 -2.97
C ARG A 71 -10.34 -16.57 -3.92
N PRO A 72 -10.75 -16.73 -5.17
CA PRO A 72 -11.33 -17.94 -5.77
C PRO A 72 -10.29 -18.98 -6.20
N GLY A 73 -8.98 -18.68 -6.15
CA GLY A 73 -7.86 -19.40 -6.74
C GLY A 73 -7.30 -18.63 -7.94
N SER A 74 -5.97 -18.56 -8.04
CA SER A 74 -5.29 -17.77 -9.09
C SER A 74 -5.63 -18.28 -10.50
N GLU A 75 -5.78 -19.59 -10.68
CA GLU A 75 -6.15 -20.20 -11.96
C GLU A 75 -7.53 -19.73 -12.48
N ILE A 76 -8.49 -19.48 -11.57
CA ILE A 76 -9.82 -18.96 -11.94
C ILE A 76 -9.66 -17.52 -12.45
N VAL A 77 -8.86 -16.71 -11.77
CA VAL A 77 -8.59 -15.33 -12.18
C VAL A 77 -7.86 -15.31 -13.53
N ALA A 78 -6.86 -16.18 -13.73
CA ALA A 78 -6.17 -16.34 -15.00
C ALA A 78 -7.11 -16.68 -16.15
N LYS A 79 -8.03 -17.65 -15.94
CA LYS A 79 -9.07 -18.02 -16.94
C LYS A 79 -10.02 -16.86 -17.25
N ALA A 80 -10.25 -15.94 -16.32
CA ALA A 80 -11.03 -14.72 -16.55
C ALA A 80 -10.26 -13.64 -17.32
N GLY A 81 -8.97 -13.86 -17.57
CA GLY A 81 -8.07 -12.92 -18.27
C GLY A 81 -7.36 -11.94 -17.33
N GLY A 82 -7.11 -12.34 -16.10
CA GLY A 82 -6.42 -11.57 -15.06
C GLY A 82 -7.33 -10.67 -14.24
N LEU A 83 -6.77 -10.04 -13.20
CA LEU A 83 -7.51 -9.19 -12.26
C LEU A 83 -8.25 -8.03 -12.92
N HIS A 84 -7.63 -7.37 -13.90
CA HIS A 84 -8.24 -6.24 -14.60
C HIS A 84 -9.60 -6.61 -15.22
N LYS A 85 -9.66 -7.74 -15.92
CA LYS A 85 -10.92 -8.23 -16.49
C LYS A 85 -11.85 -8.81 -15.45
N PHE A 86 -11.29 -9.56 -14.47
CA PHE A 86 -12.08 -10.23 -13.43
C PHE A 86 -12.89 -9.24 -12.58
N MET A 87 -12.33 -8.07 -12.24
CA MET A 87 -13.01 -7.04 -11.45
C MET A 87 -13.40 -5.79 -12.24
N ASN A 88 -13.21 -5.79 -13.56
CA ASN A 88 -13.48 -4.63 -14.44
C ASN A 88 -12.74 -3.35 -13.99
N TRP A 89 -11.48 -3.49 -13.59
CA TRP A 89 -10.62 -2.36 -13.20
C TRP A 89 -9.82 -1.85 -14.41
N LYS A 90 -9.74 -0.52 -14.56
CA LYS A 90 -9.12 0.13 -15.74
C LYS A 90 -7.72 0.71 -15.47
N GLY A 91 -7.38 0.93 -14.21
CA GLY A 91 -6.09 1.49 -13.82
C GLY A 91 -5.03 0.41 -13.59
N ALA A 92 -3.87 0.82 -13.12
CA ALA A 92 -2.81 -0.12 -12.73
C ALA A 92 -3.19 -0.96 -11.51
N ILE A 93 -2.59 -2.15 -11.40
CA ILE A 93 -2.72 -3.03 -10.23
C ILE A 93 -1.33 -3.40 -9.73
N LEU A 94 -1.16 -3.34 -8.42
CA LEU A 94 -0.05 -3.96 -7.71
C LEU A 94 -0.56 -5.17 -6.92
N THR A 95 0.12 -6.32 -6.98
CA THR A 95 -0.11 -7.43 -6.06
C THR A 95 1.03 -7.55 -5.07
N ASP A 96 0.70 -7.72 -3.77
CA ASP A 96 1.70 -8.09 -2.76
C ASP A 96 2.23 -9.52 -2.99
N SER A 97 3.27 -9.90 -2.25
CA SER A 97 3.85 -11.26 -2.34
C SER A 97 3.04 -12.34 -1.62
N GLY A 98 2.09 -11.95 -0.78
CA GLY A 98 1.40 -12.83 0.15
C GLY A 98 2.19 -13.13 1.44
N GLY A 99 3.44 -12.67 1.53
CA GLY A 99 4.34 -12.96 2.65
C GLY A 99 3.81 -12.46 3.98
N PHE A 100 3.46 -11.20 4.09
CA PHE A 100 3.01 -10.59 5.34
C PHE A 100 1.83 -11.34 6.00
N GLN A 101 0.83 -11.75 5.19
CA GLN A 101 -0.32 -12.50 5.70
C GLN A 101 0.08 -13.88 6.18
N VAL A 102 0.97 -14.55 5.45
CA VAL A 102 1.45 -15.89 5.79
C VAL A 102 2.31 -15.88 7.05
N PHE A 103 3.19 -14.88 7.22
CA PHE A 103 3.99 -14.73 8.43
C PHE A 103 3.13 -14.49 9.67
N SER A 104 2.03 -13.77 9.56
CA SER A 104 1.08 -13.57 10.66
C SER A 104 0.36 -14.85 11.10
N LEU A 105 0.26 -15.84 10.20
CA LEU A 105 -0.40 -17.13 10.43
C LEU A 105 0.57 -18.26 10.75
N ALA A 106 1.84 -18.13 10.39
CA ALA A 106 2.89 -19.12 10.61
C ALA A 106 3.50 -18.99 12.01
N LYS A 107 4.03 -20.10 12.51
CA LYS A 107 4.92 -20.06 13.69
C LYS A 107 6.34 -19.78 13.20
N PRO A 108 7.20 -19.11 14.01
CA PRO A 108 8.58 -18.83 13.60
C PRO A 108 9.37 -20.05 13.10
N LYS A 109 9.14 -21.24 13.69
CA LYS A 109 9.76 -22.49 13.28
C LYS A 109 9.34 -23.02 11.92
N ASP A 110 8.23 -22.51 11.38
CA ASP A 110 7.65 -22.93 10.10
C ASP A 110 8.13 -22.04 8.93
N VAL A 111 8.88 -20.97 9.25
CA VAL A 111 9.58 -20.10 8.28
C VAL A 111 10.96 -20.70 8.03
N LYS A 112 11.17 -21.25 6.84
CA LYS A 112 12.41 -21.93 6.45
C LYS A 112 13.03 -21.28 5.22
N GLU A 113 14.20 -21.75 4.82
CA GLU A 113 14.87 -21.28 3.60
C GLU A 113 14.04 -21.56 2.35
N ASP A 114 13.38 -22.72 2.29
CA ASP A 114 12.58 -23.11 1.13
C ASP A 114 11.24 -22.36 1.00
N GLY A 115 10.74 -21.78 2.10
CA GLY A 115 9.44 -21.12 2.14
C GLY A 115 8.77 -21.24 3.52
N VAL A 116 7.46 -20.98 3.57
CA VAL A 116 6.68 -20.86 4.81
C VAL A 116 5.54 -21.86 4.85
N LYS A 117 5.48 -22.67 5.93
CA LYS A 117 4.35 -23.57 6.21
C LYS A 117 3.34 -22.87 7.11
N PHE A 118 2.07 -22.94 6.74
CA PHE A 118 0.98 -22.34 7.51
C PHE A 118 -0.32 -23.11 7.33
N SER A 119 -1.37 -22.67 8.03
CA SER A 119 -2.72 -23.20 7.86
C SER A 119 -3.63 -22.13 7.28
N SER A 120 -4.39 -22.49 6.26
CA SER A 120 -5.41 -21.61 5.67
C SER A 120 -6.40 -21.16 6.75
N HIS A 121 -6.68 -19.86 6.79
CA HIS A 121 -7.68 -19.29 7.71
C HIS A 121 -9.14 -19.60 7.29
N ILE A 122 -9.33 -20.14 6.08
CA ILE A 122 -10.65 -20.45 5.53
C ILE A 122 -11.12 -21.83 5.97
N ASP A 123 -10.26 -22.85 5.81
CA ASP A 123 -10.59 -24.26 5.96
C ASP A 123 -9.56 -25.05 6.81
N GLY A 124 -8.53 -24.40 7.30
CA GLY A 124 -7.50 -25.01 8.15
C GLY A 124 -6.51 -25.93 7.43
N ARG A 125 -6.62 -26.12 6.12
CA ARG A 125 -5.71 -26.99 5.36
C ARG A 125 -4.27 -26.49 5.45
N LYS A 126 -3.32 -27.43 5.46
CA LYS A 126 -1.89 -27.12 5.48
C LYS A 126 -1.43 -26.69 4.11
N LEU A 127 -0.72 -25.57 4.07
CA LEU A 127 -0.20 -24.96 2.86
C LEU A 127 1.29 -24.67 3.03
N PHE A 128 1.97 -24.56 1.90
CA PHE A 128 3.37 -24.17 1.82
C PHE A 128 3.53 -23.12 0.74
N LEU A 129 3.95 -21.92 1.10
CA LEU A 129 4.19 -20.82 0.18
C LEU A 129 5.70 -20.64 0.01
N THR A 130 6.15 -20.66 -1.23
CA THR A 130 7.53 -20.43 -1.64
C THR A 130 7.63 -19.22 -2.56
N PRO A 131 8.84 -18.67 -2.80
CA PRO A 131 9.03 -17.63 -3.82
C PRO A 131 8.43 -18.00 -5.18
N GLU A 132 8.63 -19.25 -5.63
CA GLU A 132 8.13 -19.73 -6.93
C GLU A 132 6.60 -19.78 -6.98
N ILE A 133 5.96 -20.25 -5.89
CA ILE A 133 4.49 -20.27 -5.81
C ILE A 133 3.94 -18.86 -5.77
N SER A 134 4.57 -17.94 -5.02
CA SER A 134 4.18 -16.53 -5.00
C SER A 134 4.25 -15.92 -6.39
N MET A 135 5.34 -16.15 -7.13
CA MET A 135 5.48 -15.68 -8.51
C MET A 135 4.44 -16.29 -9.44
N GLN A 136 4.20 -17.61 -9.36
CA GLN A 136 3.19 -18.28 -10.15
C GLN A 136 1.79 -17.66 -9.93
N VAL A 137 1.41 -17.45 -8.66
CA VAL A 137 0.12 -16.84 -8.33
C VAL A 137 0.04 -15.41 -8.87
N GLN A 138 1.06 -14.58 -8.70
CA GLN A 138 1.06 -13.20 -9.20
C GLN A 138 1.08 -13.14 -10.74
N ASN A 139 1.74 -14.08 -11.41
CA ASN A 139 1.68 -14.22 -12.87
C ASN A 139 0.26 -14.55 -13.34
N ASP A 140 -0.45 -15.46 -12.65
CA ASP A 140 -1.84 -15.83 -12.93
C ASP A 140 -2.79 -14.64 -12.70
N LEU A 141 -2.56 -13.86 -11.63
CA LEU A 141 -3.36 -12.68 -11.30
C LEU A 141 -3.21 -11.55 -12.33
N GLY A 142 -2.06 -11.43 -12.97
CA GLY A 142 -1.85 -10.51 -14.09
C GLY A 142 -1.83 -9.04 -13.68
N ALA A 143 -1.27 -8.69 -12.50
CA ALA A 143 -1.05 -7.31 -12.09
C ALA A 143 0.10 -6.67 -12.87
N ASP A 144 0.12 -5.33 -12.96
CA ASP A 144 1.22 -4.58 -13.60
C ASP A 144 2.51 -4.62 -12.78
N ILE A 145 2.37 -4.51 -11.46
CA ILE A 145 3.47 -4.56 -10.50
C ILE A 145 3.26 -5.77 -9.58
N ILE A 146 4.30 -6.57 -9.45
CA ILE A 146 4.33 -7.73 -8.57
C ILE A 146 5.48 -7.61 -7.57
N MET A 147 5.30 -8.14 -6.35
CA MET A 147 6.27 -7.99 -5.28
C MET A 147 7.06 -9.28 -5.07
N ALA A 148 8.36 -9.15 -4.84
CA ALA A 148 9.20 -10.28 -4.42
C ALA A 148 8.68 -10.87 -3.09
N PHE A 149 8.83 -12.20 -2.93
CA PHE A 149 8.51 -12.85 -1.68
C PHE A 149 9.60 -12.51 -0.65
N ASP A 150 9.19 -11.97 0.50
CA ASP A 150 10.08 -11.44 1.53
C ASP A 150 9.72 -11.93 2.91
N GLU A 151 10.64 -11.88 3.86
CA GLU A 151 10.37 -12.12 5.28
C GLU A 151 10.30 -10.80 6.04
N CYS A 152 9.10 -10.40 6.46
CA CYS A 152 8.88 -9.26 7.33
C CYS A 152 9.12 -9.65 8.80
N CYS A 153 10.18 -9.12 9.41
CA CYS A 153 10.45 -9.33 10.82
C CYS A 153 9.38 -8.72 11.73
N PRO A 154 9.01 -9.38 12.85
CA PRO A 154 8.19 -8.73 13.87
C PRO A 154 8.94 -7.57 14.54
N TYR A 155 8.21 -6.66 15.16
CA TYR A 155 8.79 -5.65 16.05
C TYR A 155 8.33 -5.89 17.49
N PRO A 156 9.24 -5.87 18.50
CA PRO A 156 10.68 -5.84 18.32
C PRO A 156 11.27 -7.20 17.90
N CYS A 157 12.45 -7.19 17.27
CA CYS A 157 13.24 -8.40 17.03
C CYS A 157 14.72 -8.12 17.31
N ASP A 158 15.52 -9.18 17.54
CA ASP A 158 16.97 -9.04 17.74
C ASP A 158 17.71 -8.83 16.42
N HIS A 159 18.89 -8.17 16.48
CA HIS A 159 19.71 -7.84 15.32
C HIS A 159 20.13 -9.09 14.52
N ALA A 160 20.50 -10.18 15.20
CA ALA A 160 20.95 -11.41 14.53
C ALA A 160 19.80 -12.09 13.75
N TYR A 161 18.56 -12.04 14.27
CA TYR A 161 17.39 -12.51 13.53
C TYR A 161 17.12 -11.63 12.32
N ALA A 162 17.12 -10.31 12.50
CA ALA A 162 16.91 -9.36 11.40
C ALA A 162 17.96 -9.51 10.29
N ASP A 163 19.23 -9.77 10.64
CA ASP A 163 20.31 -10.01 9.66
C ASP A 163 20.08 -11.29 8.86
N ARG A 164 19.72 -12.39 9.51
CA ARG A 164 19.37 -13.64 8.80
C ARG A 164 18.15 -13.49 7.90
N SER A 165 17.15 -12.74 8.34
CA SER A 165 15.90 -12.53 7.62
C SER A 165 16.12 -11.68 6.36
N GLN A 166 16.85 -10.56 6.46
CA GLN A 166 17.13 -9.73 5.28
C GLN A 166 17.99 -10.48 4.25
N ALA A 167 18.97 -11.29 4.70
CA ALA A 167 19.77 -12.11 3.81
C ALA A 167 18.95 -13.21 3.12
N LYS A 168 17.94 -13.80 3.81
CA LYS A 168 16.99 -14.74 3.22
C LYS A 168 16.12 -14.04 2.17
N THR A 169 15.61 -12.84 2.46
CA THR A 169 14.84 -12.05 1.51
C THR A 169 15.61 -11.79 0.22
N THR A 170 16.92 -11.54 0.30
CA THR A 170 17.77 -11.40 -0.91
C THR A 170 17.83 -12.69 -1.72
N ARG A 171 18.06 -13.86 -1.10
CA ARG A 171 18.06 -15.16 -1.81
C ARG A 171 16.69 -15.51 -2.38
N TRP A 172 15.61 -15.13 -1.68
CA TRP A 172 14.25 -15.31 -2.19
C TRP A 172 13.95 -14.40 -3.38
N LEU A 173 14.54 -13.18 -3.43
CA LEU A 173 14.44 -12.32 -4.61
C LEU A 173 15.07 -12.99 -5.83
N GLU A 174 16.25 -13.61 -5.71
CA GLU A 174 16.90 -14.36 -6.80
C GLU A 174 15.96 -15.44 -7.35
N ARG A 175 15.35 -16.23 -6.47
CA ARG A 175 14.37 -17.25 -6.84
C ARG A 175 13.10 -16.66 -7.46
N CYS A 176 12.64 -15.50 -7.01
CA CYS A 176 11.51 -14.79 -7.62
C CYS A 176 11.85 -14.34 -9.06
N ILE A 177 13.03 -13.80 -9.29
CA ILE A 177 13.50 -13.39 -10.63
C ILE A 177 13.51 -14.60 -11.57
N GLU A 178 14.08 -15.74 -11.16
CA GLU A 178 14.12 -16.96 -11.96
C GLU A 178 12.73 -17.54 -12.24
N ALA A 179 11.82 -17.45 -11.27
CA ALA A 179 10.45 -17.99 -11.37
C ALA A 179 9.47 -17.10 -12.14
N HIS A 180 9.79 -15.80 -12.30
CA HIS A 180 8.93 -14.84 -12.99
C HIS A 180 8.84 -15.16 -14.49
N LYS A 181 7.61 -15.37 -15.02
CA LYS A 181 7.37 -15.83 -16.42
C LYS A 181 6.83 -14.75 -17.35
N ARG A 182 6.53 -13.54 -16.84
CA ARG A 182 5.91 -12.47 -17.63
C ARG A 182 6.66 -11.13 -17.49
N PRO A 183 7.99 -11.09 -17.65
CA PRO A 183 8.80 -9.88 -17.44
C PRO A 183 8.48 -8.76 -18.45
N ASP A 184 7.92 -9.09 -19.61
CA ASP A 184 7.50 -8.10 -20.62
C ASP A 184 6.15 -7.44 -20.32
N GLU A 185 5.38 -7.99 -19.36
CA GLU A 185 4.03 -7.52 -19.01
C GLU A 185 3.91 -7.08 -17.55
N GLN A 186 4.76 -7.61 -16.65
CA GLN A 186 4.71 -7.37 -15.22
C GLN A 186 6.08 -6.96 -14.68
N ALA A 187 6.09 -5.95 -13.82
CA ALA A 187 7.30 -5.44 -13.18
C ALA A 187 7.47 -6.06 -11.79
N LEU A 188 8.53 -6.84 -11.60
CA LEU A 188 8.90 -7.35 -10.29
C LEU A 188 9.64 -6.28 -9.49
N PHE A 189 9.13 -5.91 -8.31
CA PHE A 189 9.78 -5.01 -7.37
C PHE A 189 10.51 -5.77 -6.27
N GLY A 190 11.76 -5.39 -5.99
CA GLY A 190 12.55 -5.88 -4.87
C GLY A 190 12.14 -5.18 -3.57
N ILE A 191 12.30 -5.86 -2.42
CA ILE A 191 11.91 -5.34 -1.09
C ILE A 191 13.15 -5.21 -0.21
N ILE A 192 13.44 -4.00 0.24
CA ILE A 192 14.49 -3.71 1.20
C ILE A 192 13.96 -3.97 2.60
N GLN A 193 14.61 -4.89 3.32
CA GLN A 193 14.33 -5.27 4.70
C GLN A 193 15.41 -4.76 5.66
N GLY A 194 15.47 -5.22 6.90
CA GLY A 194 16.50 -4.84 7.88
C GLY A 194 15.95 -4.39 9.23
N SER A 195 14.61 -4.53 9.44
CA SER A 195 13.93 -4.12 10.66
C SER A 195 14.30 -2.68 11.07
N MET A 196 14.57 -2.43 12.36
CA MET A 196 14.90 -1.09 12.89
C MET A 196 16.42 -0.90 13.07
N TYR A 197 17.22 -1.51 12.19
CA TYR A 197 18.69 -1.48 12.25
C TYR A 197 19.26 -0.80 11.00
N PRO A 198 19.82 0.42 11.11
CA PRO A 198 20.32 1.18 9.96
C PRO A 198 21.43 0.45 9.17
N ASP A 199 22.31 -0.29 9.85
CA ASP A 199 23.36 -1.10 9.22
C ASP A 199 22.76 -2.23 8.37
N LEU A 200 21.71 -2.89 8.85
CA LEU A 200 21.00 -3.94 8.10
C LEU A 200 20.15 -3.36 6.96
N ARG A 201 19.54 -2.19 7.16
CA ARG A 201 18.86 -1.45 6.08
C ARG A 201 19.81 -1.14 4.93
N LYS A 202 21.01 -0.64 5.25
CA LYS A 202 22.04 -0.40 4.25
C LYS A 202 22.47 -1.68 3.55
N LYS A 203 22.78 -2.72 4.31
CA LYS A 203 23.19 -4.02 3.77
C LYS A 203 22.12 -4.61 2.84
N SER A 204 20.84 -4.52 3.22
CA SER A 204 19.73 -4.97 2.40
C SER A 204 19.55 -4.09 1.17
N ALA A 205 19.64 -2.77 1.30
CA ALA A 205 19.53 -1.85 0.17
C ALA A 205 20.63 -2.12 -0.87
N ASP A 206 21.90 -2.21 -0.44
CA ASP A 206 23.04 -2.50 -1.33
C ASP A 206 22.83 -3.84 -2.08
N ALA A 207 22.31 -4.88 -1.38
CA ALA A 207 22.06 -6.18 -2.00
C ALA A 207 20.86 -6.15 -2.97
N ILE A 208 19.72 -5.58 -2.55
CA ILE A 208 18.47 -5.58 -3.35
C ILE A 208 18.58 -4.66 -4.56
N THR A 209 19.23 -3.49 -4.42
CA THR A 209 19.38 -2.54 -5.53
C THR A 209 20.49 -2.94 -6.53
N SER A 210 21.29 -3.95 -6.21
CA SER A 210 22.26 -4.52 -7.17
C SER A 210 21.58 -5.33 -8.29
N PHE A 211 20.34 -5.78 -8.07
CA PHE A 211 19.55 -6.40 -9.15
C PHE A 211 18.94 -5.34 -10.04
N ASP A 212 19.00 -5.56 -11.35
CA ASP A 212 18.38 -4.67 -12.34
C ASP A 212 16.86 -4.90 -12.36
N LEU A 213 16.14 -4.15 -11.53
CA LEU A 213 14.69 -4.23 -11.35
C LEU A 213 14.00 -2.91 -11.70
N PRO A 214 12.74 -2.96 -12.14
CA PRO A 214 11.97 -1.76 -12.50
C PRO A 214 11.57 -0.88 -11.31
N GLY A 215 11.65 -1.36 -10.07
CA GLY A 215 11.30 -0.60 -8.87
C GLY A 215 11.64 -1.30 -7.57
N PHE A 216 11.58 -0.56 -6.47
CA PHE A 216 11.96 -1.05 -5.14
C PHE A 216 10.98 -0.60 -4.07
N ALA A 217 10.81 -1.45 -3.06
CA ALA A 217 9.96 -1.18 -1.91
C ALA A 217 10.76 -1.18 -0.59
N ILE A 218 10.26 -0.44 0.38
CA ILE A 218 10.69 -0.43 1.77
C ILE A 218 9.69 -1.26 2.56
N GLY A 219 10.13 -2.44 3.01
CA GLY A 219 9.35 -3.33 3.86
C GLY A 219 9.85 -3.36 5.30
N GLY A 220 9.14 -4.09 6.18
CA GLY A 220 9.55 -4.34 7.55
C GLY A 220 9.56 -3.13 8.48
N ILE A 221 8.84 -2.08 8.15
CA ILE A 221 8.51 -0.93 9.01
C ILE A 221 6.99 -0.71 9.00
N SER A 222 6.48 0.14 9.90
CA SER A 222 5.03 0.24 10.20
C SER A 222 4.44 -1.04 10.80
N VAL A 223 5.23 -1.72 11.63
CA VAL A 223 4.89 -2.99 12.29
C VAL A 223 4.71 -2.84 13.82
N GLY A 224 4.61 -1.61 14.31
CA GLY A 224 4.35 -1.28 15.72
C GLY A 224 5.45 -0.49 16.42
N GLU A 225 6.48 -0.06 15.71
CA GLU A 225 7.55 0.81 16.20
C GLU A 225 7.07 2.24 16.45
N PRO A 226 7.76 3.00 17.34
CA PRO A 226 7.50 4.43 17.53
C PRO A 226 7.76 5.24 16.25
N LYS A 227 7.02 6.35 16.07
CA LYS A 227 7.07 7.19 14.87
C LYS A 227 8.48 7.72 14.55
N ASN A 228 9.23 8.14 15.56
CA ASN A 228 10.61 8.60 15.35
C ASN A 228 11.49 7.51 14.73
N LEU A 229 11.42 6.28 15.25
CA LEU A 229 12.18 5.15 14.72
C LEU A 229 11.74 4.76 13.30
N PHE A 230 10.44 4.81 13.01
CA PHE A 230 9.91 4.65 11.66
C PHE A 230 10.52 5.68 10.69
N LEU A 231 10.56 6.96 11.08
CA LEU A 231 11.13 8.03 10.25
C LEU A 231 12.63 7.85 10.03
N ASP A 232 13.37 7.49 11.10
CA ASP A 232 14.81 7.22 11.01
C ASP A 232 15.11 6.11 10.00
N MET A 233 14.25 5.06 9.92
CA MET A 233 14.42 3.97 8.96
C MET A 233 14.16 4.41 7.51
N ILE A 234 13.22 5.33 7.28
CA ILE A 234 13.02 5.91 5.94
C ILE A 234 14.23 6.79 5.57
N ASP A 235 14.65 7.65 6.49
CA ASP A 235 15.78 8.57 6.28
C ASP A 235 17.09 7.84 5.96
N CYS A 236 17.32 6.66 6.53
CA CYS A 236 18.51 5.87 6.22
C CYS A 236 18.36 4.98 4.97
N THR A 237 17.12 4.67 4.52
CA THR A 237 16.89 3.74 3.41
C THR A 237 16.71 4.47 2.07
N VAL A 238 15.91 5.54 2.01
CA VAL A 238 15.57 6.24 0.77
C VAL A 238 16.80 6.75 0.00
N PRO A 239 17.85 7.33 0.63
CA PRO A 239 19.04 7.77 -0.09
C PRO A 239 19.84 6.66 -0.78
N LEU A 240 19.58 5.39 -0.42
CA LEU A 240 20.22 4.22 -1.02
C LEU A 240 19.43 3.64 -2.20
N MET A 241 18.23 4.14 -2.44
CA MET A 241 17.37 3.69 -3.52
C MET A 241 17.64 4.49 -4.81
N PRO A 242 17.62 3.83 -6.00
CA PRO A 242 17.83 4.51 -7.28
C PRO A 242 16.86 5.67 -7.50
N GLU A 243 17.35 6.75 -8.11
CA GLU A 243 16.55 7.96 -8.36
C GLU A 243 15.62 7.80 -9.57
N ASP A 244 16.00 6.99 -10.52
CA ASP A 244 15.25 6.72 -11.76
C ASP A 244 14.19 5.61 -11.62
N LYS A 245 14.00 5.08 -10.42
CA LYS A 245 13.04 4.01 -10.11
C LYS A 245 11.97 4.49 -9.12
N PRO A 246 10.73 3.97 -9.19
CA PRO A 246 9.70 4.24 -8.18
C PRO A 246 10.07 3.61 -6.83
N ARG A 247 9.75 4.33 -5.75
CA ARG A 247 10.00 3.96 -4.35
C ARG A 247 8.69 3.72 -3.63
N TYR A 248 8.44 2.50 -3.22
CA TYR A 248 7.20 2.10 -2.57
C TYR A 248 7.40 1.83 -1.08
N LEU A 249 6.65 2.51 -0.22
CA LEU A 249 6.60 2.29 1.23
C LEU A 249 5.36 1.48 1.58
N MET A 250 5.59 0.23 2.00
CA MET A 250 4.55 -0.78 2.16
C MET A 250 3.72 -0.60 3.44
N GLY A 251 2.39 -0.73 3.34
CA GLY A 251 1.49 -0.79 4.48
C GLY A 251 1.24 0.51 5.23
N VAL A 252 1.59 1.65 4.65
CA VAL A 252 1.52 2.98 5.27
C VAL A 252 0.39 3.81 4.68
N GLY A 253 -0.51 4.38 5.52
CA GLY A 253 -1.68 5.09 5.01
C GLY A 253 -2.43 5.95 6.02
N THR A 254 -1.82 6.39 7.12
CA THR A 254 -2.36 7.50 7.90
C THR A 254 -1.90 8.83 7.28
N PRO A 255 -2.72 9.89 7.33
CA PRO A 255 -2.41 11.15 6.66
C PRO A 255 -1.04 11.72 7.00
N ASP A 256 -0.67 11.71 8.28
CA ASP A 256 0.62 12.19 8.77
C ASP A 256 1.81 11.38 8.25
N TYR A 257 1.66 10.05 8.18
CA TYR A 257 2.71 9.18 7.64
C TYR A 257 2.85 9.29 6.11
N LEU A 258 1.75 9.55 5.39
CA LEU A 258 1.80 9.82 3.94
C LEU A 258 2.57 11.10 3.64
N ILE A 259 2.31 12.19 4.40
CA ILE A 259 3.03 13.46 4.26
C ILE A 259 4.52 13.27 4.59
N GLU A 260 4.83 12.60 5.71
CA GLU A 260 6.21 12.35 6.13
C GLU A 260 7.00 11.50 5.13
N GLY A 261 6.37 10.45 4.58
CA GLY A 261 6.98 9.61 3.56
C GLY A 261 7.21 10.37 2.25
N ALA A 262 6.22 11.15 1.80
CA ALA A 262 6.35 11.98 0.60
C ALA A 262 7.46 13.01 0.75
N CYS A 263 7.56 13.71 1.90
CA CYS A 263 8.64 14.65 2.18
C CYS A 263 10.04 14.02 2.08
N ARG A 264 10.14 12.70 2.26
CA ARG A 264 11.39 11.93 2.19
C ARG A 264 11.65 11.26 0.84
N GLY A 265 10.83 11.56 -0.17
CA GLY A 265 11.01 11.05 -1.52
C GLY A 265 10.44 9.66 -1.78
N VAL A 266 9.42 9.25 -1.01
CA VAL A 266 8.61 8.05 -1.29
C VAL A 266 7.53 8.39 -2.32
N ASP A 267 7.32 7.48 -3.28
CA ASP A 267 6.42 7.68 -4.43
C ASP A 267 5.08 6.94 -4.30
N MET A 268 5.05 5.80 -3.61
CA MET A 268 3.88 4.91 -3.57
C MET A 268 3.60 4.44 -2.14
N PHE A 269 2.32 4.35 -1.80
CA PHE A 269 1.84 3.94 -0.48
C PHE A 269 0.58 3.09 -0.63
N ASP A 270 0.35 2.17 0.32
CA ASP A 270 -0.90 1.43 0.44
C ASP A 270 -1.29 1.26 1.91
N CYS A 271 -2.57 1.14 2.19
CA CYS A 271 -3.01 0.71 3.52
C CYS A 271 -4.48 0.25 3.52
N VAL A 272 -4.78 -0.77 4.31
CA VAL A 272 -6.17 -1.22 4.56
C VAL A 272 -6.90 -0.33 5.58
N LEU A 273 -6.17 0.55 6.29
CA LEU A 273 -6.69 1.34 7.40
C LEU A 273 -7.91 2.20 7.04
N PRO A 274 -7.94 2.94 5.90
CA PRO A 274 -9.08 3.79 5.55
C PRO A 274 -10.39 3.02 5.46
N THR A 275 -10.38 1.87 4.77
CA THR A 275 -11.58 1.01 4.65
C THR A 275 -11.90 0.30 5.96
N ARG A 276 -10.88 -0.10 6.73
CA ARG A 276 -11.08 -0.70 8.06
C ARG A 276 -11.75 0.28 9.01
N MET A 277 -11.24 1.52 9.09
CA MET A 277 -11.82 2.58 9.93
C MET A 277 -13.24 2.93 9.50
N GLY A 278 -13.48 3.11 8.20
CA GLY A 278 -14.81 3.40 7.64
C GLY A 278 -15.84 2.34 8.04
N ARG A 279 -15.47 1.06 7.95
CA ARG A 279 -16.33 -0.07 8.38
C ARG A 279 -16.58 -0.12 9.90
N HIS A 280 -15.92 0.69 10.69
CA HIS A 280 -16.19 0.88 12.13
C HIS A 280 -16.82 2.26 12.42
N GLY A 281 -17.20 3.01 11.38
CA GLY A 281 -17.84 4.32 11.54
C GLY A 281 -16.88 5.42 11.97
N THR A 282 -15.59 5.29 11.62
CA THR A 282 -14.56 6.30 11.86
C THR A 282 -14.12 6.90 10.54
N ILE A 283 -14.08 8.22 10.45
CA ILE A 283 -13.62 8.97 9.28
C ILE A 283 -12.33 9.73 9.58
N LEU A 284 -11.58 10.00 8.51
CA LEU A 284 -10.38 10.84 8.49
C LEU A 284 -10.74 12.25 8.06
N THR A 285 -10.17 13.26 8.69
CA THR A 285 -10.29 14.67 8.32
C THR A 285 -8.94 15.38 8.50
N ASP A 286 -8.79 16.59 8.00
CA ASP A 286 -7.60 17.42 8.23
C ASP A 286 -7.39 17.77 9.72
N TYR A 287 -8.43 17.64 10.55
CA TYR A 287 -8.41 17.86 11.99
C TYR A 287 -8.33 16.57 12.81
N GLY A 288 -7.95 15.47 12.17
CA GLY A 288 -7.85 14.16 12.80
C GLY A 288 -9.05 13.24 12.54
N LYS A 289 -9.24 12.27 13.45
CA LYS A 289 -10.27 11.24 13.31
C LYS A 289 -11.59 11.66 13.96
N LYS A 290 -12.72 11.42 13.26
CA LYS A 290 -14.07 11.58 13.84
C LYS A 290 -14.76 10.22 13.92
N ILE A 291 -15.31 9.89 15.09
CA ILE A 291 -16.07 8.65 15.32
C ILE A 291 -17.55 8.98 15.16
N ILE A 292 -18.13 8.71 14.01
CA ILE A 292 -19.51 9.09 13.66
C ILE A 292 -20.57 8.39 14.56
N ARG A 293 -20.21 7.29 15.20
CA ARG A 293 -21.09 6.60 16.18
C ARG A 293 -21.35 7.41 17.44
N ASP A 294 -20.54 8.42 17.76
CA ASP A 294 -20.63 9.20 18.99
C ASP A 294 -21.96 9.95 19.09
N LYS A 295 -22.46 10.13 20.35
CA LYS A 295 -23.74 10.79 20.63
C LYS A 295 -23.80 12.22 20.11
N LYS A 296 -22.66 12.94 20.08
CA LYS A 296 -22.58 14.34 19.60
C LYS A 296 -23.07 14.53 18.16
N PHE A 297 -23.02 13.48 17.32
CA PHE A 297 -23.51 13.51 15.93
C PHE A 297 -25.00 13.13 15.79
N ALA A 298 -25.75 12.91 16.90
CA ALA A 298 -27.14 12.49 16.81
C ALA A 298 -28.07 13.55 16.18
N GLU A 299 -27.75 14.81 16.40
CA GLU A 299 -28.50 15.97 15.88
C GLU A 299 -27.62 16.89 15.04
N ASP A 300 -26.52 16.35 14.52
CA ASP A 300 -25.63 17.05 13.59
C ASP A 300 -26.15 16.88 12.16
N PHE A 301 -26.87 17.88 11.68
CA PHE A 301 -27.48 17.94 10.35
C PHE A 301 -26.52 18.52 9.28
N GLY A 302 -25.28 18.79 9.64
CA GLY A 302 -24.20 19.12 8.72
C GLY A 302 -23.55 17.88 8.10
N PRO A 303 -22.62 18.06 7.15
CA PRO A 303 -21.83 16.96 6.58
C PRO A 303 -20.89 16.33 7.63
N MET A 304 -20.45 15.10 7.40
CA MET A 304 -19.46 14.44 8.27
C MET A 304 -18.13 15.23 8.33
N ASP A 305 -17.75 15.84 7.22
CA ASP A 305 -16.60 16.73 7.10
C ASP A 305 -16.99 17.92 6.22
N PRO A 306 -17.07 19.15 6.81
CA PRO A 306 -17.48 20.35 6.07
C PRO A 306 -16.52 20.77 4.96
N ASP A 307 -15.25 20.38 5.07
CA ASP A 307 -14.22 20.73 4.09
C ASP A 307 -14.09 19.67 2.96
N CYS A 308 -14.95 18.65 2.97
CA CYS A 308 -14.91 17.53 2.03
C CYS A 308 -16.05 17.57 1.01
N ASN A 309 -15.69 17.51 -0.29
CA ASN A 309 -16.63 17.49 -1.40
C ASN A 309 -16.97 16.07 -1.92
N CYS A 310 -16.71 15.00 -1.12
CA CYS A 310 -17.04 13.66 -1.57
C CYS A 310 -18.56 13.43 -1.59
N TYR A 311 -18.98 12.40 -2.35
CA TYR A 311 -20.40 11.99 -2.43
C TYR A 311 -21.08 11.86 -1.07
N ALA A 312 -20.38 11.32 -0.07
CA ALA A 312 -20.96 11.11 1.25
C ALA A 312 -21.22 12.45 1.96
N CYS A 313 -20.26 13.39 1.94
CA CYS A 313 -20.39 14.68 2.62
C CYS A 313 -21.32 15.65 1.93
N THR A 314 -21.42 15.61 0.59
CA THR A 314 -22.29 16.50 -0.17
C THR A 314 -23.78 16.10 -0.14
N ASN A 315 -24.08 14.82 0.15
CA ASN A 315 -25.46 14.34 0.04
C ASN A 315 -26.09 13.90 1.38
N PHE A 316 -25.28 13.68 2.43
CA PHE A 316 -25.79 13.10 3.68
C PHE A 316 -25.27 13.83 4.91
N THR A 317 -26.14 13.93 5.92
CA THR A 317 -25.78 14.53 7.20
C THR A 317 -25.08 13.54 8.13
N SER A 318 -24.27 14.04 9.06
CA SER A 318 -23.66 13.26 10.14
C SER A 318 -24.70 12.47 10.93
N ALA A 319 -25.85 13.09 11.25
CA ALA A 319 -26.95 12.45 11.97
C ALA A 319 -27.52 11.25 11.20
N TYR A 320 -27.73 11.37 9.89
CA TYR A 320 -28.22 10.27 9.06
C TYR A 320 -27.21 9.13 8.98
N VAL A 321 -25.94 9.44 8.70
CA VAL A 321 -24.88 8.41 8.65
C VAL A 321 -24.74 7.70 9.99
N ARG A 322 -24.79 8.46 11.10
CA ARG A 322 -24.80 7.87 12.44
C ARG A 322 -26.00 6.95 12.67
N HIS A 323 -27.20 7.37 12.26
CA HIS A 323 -28.40 6.53 12.34
C HIS A 323 -28.20 5.20 11.64
N LEU A 324 -27.73 5.22 10.38
CA LEU A 324 -27.46 4.00 9.60
C LEU A 324 -26.46 3.07 10.31
N ILE A 325 -25.36 3.63 10.84
CA ILE A 325 -24.35 2.86 11.57
C ILE A 325 -24.96 2.21 12.82
N LYS A 326 -25.81 2.93 13.55
CA LYS A 326 -26.49 2.43 14.76
C LYS A 326 -27.55 1.37 14.44
N ALA A 327 -28.18 1.47 13.29
CA ALA A 327 -29.15 0.51 12.78
C ALA A 327 -28.48 -0.72 12.11
N ASN A 328 -27.13 -0.78 12.09
CA ASN A 328 -26.34 -1.78 11.38
C ASN A 328 -26.61 -1.85 9.86
N GLU A 329 -27.01 -0.72 9.27
CA GLU A 329 -27.17 -0.60 7.82
C GLU A 329 -25.80 -0.49 7.14
N MET A 330 -25.54 -1.36 6.16
CA MET A 330 -24.27 -1.40 5.42
C MET A 330 -23.96 -0.09 4.72
N PHE A 331 -24.99 0.66 4.30
CA PHE A 331 -24.82 1.91 3.59
C PHE A 331 -24.09 2.97 4.43
N GLY A 332 -24.35 3.04 5.75
CA GLY A 332 -23.63 3.96 6.63
C GLY A 332 -22.13 3.69 6.70
N LEU A 333 -21.75 2.42 6.80
CA LEU A 333 -20.35 2.00 6.80
C LEU A 333 -19.66 2.21 5.43
N ARG A 334 -20.43 2.03 4.35
CA ARG A 334 -19.98 2.32 3.00
C ARG A 334 -19.72 3.82 2.80
N LEU A 335 -20.60 4.70 3.27
CA LEU A 335 -20.40 6.16 3.21
C LEU A 335 -19.12 6.61 3.93
N CYS A 336 -18.84 6.06 5.12
CA CYS A 336 -17.60 6.34 5.83
C CYS A 336 -16.37 5.80 5.07
N THR A 337 -16.48 4.63 4.44
CA THR A 337 -15.40 4.05 3.61
C THR A 337 -15.13 4.90 2.37
N TYR A 338 -16.21 5.32 1.67
CA TYR A 338 -16.14 6.21 0.52
C TYR A 338 -15.41 7.51 0.85
N HIS A 339 -15.82 8.16 1.95
CA HIS A 339 -15.20 9.38 2.42
C HIS A 339 -13.70 9.18 2.69
N ASN A 340 -13.31 8.13 3.41
CA ASN A 340 -11.91 7.90 3.77
C ASN A 340 -11.01 7.67 2.56
N ILE A 341 -11.47 6.91 1.56
CA ILE A 341 -10.71 6.70 0.32
C ILE A 341 -10.59 8.03 -0.44
N TYR A 342 -11.70 8.75 -0.63
CA TYR A 342 -11.69 10.04 -1.28
C TYR A 342 -10.74 11.03 -0.56
N PHE A 343 -10.81 11.11 0.75
CA PHE A 343 -9.96 11.99 1.56
C PHE A 343 -8.46 11.71 1.32
N LEU A 344 -8.04 10.44 1.33
CA LEU A 344 -6.62 10.12 1.10
C LEU A 344 -6.18 10.37 -0.34
N LEU A 345 -7.02 10.11 -1.32
CA LEU A 345 -6.71 10.43 -2.72
C LEU A 345 -6.56 11.95 -2.92
N MET A 346 -7.47 12.76 -2.34
CA MET A 346 -7.38 14.22 -2.38
C MET A 346 -6.18 14.75 -1.57
N LEU A 347 -5.81 14.09 -0.48
CA LEU A 347 -4.59 14.43 0.25
C LEU A 347 -3.36 14.24 -0.64
N MET A 348 -3.29 13.13 -1.41
CA MET A 348 -2.18 12.93 -2.35
C MET A 348 -2.17 13.96 -3.48
N ASP A 349 -3.33 14.41 -3.96
CA ASP A 349 -3.41 15.53 -4.93
C ASP A 349 -2.83 16.81 -4.34
N ARG A 350 -3.21 17.17 -3.11
CA ARG A 350 -2.67 18.35 -2.40
C ARG A 350 -1.17 18.24 -2.18
N ILE A 351 -0.65 17.05 -1.84
CA ILE A 351 0.78 16.78 -1.70
C ILE A 351 1.49 17.01 -3.03
N ARG A 352 0.99 16.47 -4.15
CA ARG A 352 1.57 16.65 -5.49
C ARG A 352 1.57 18.12 -5.90
N GLN A 353 0.50 18.85 -5.64
CA GLN A 353 0.44 20.28 -5.89
C GLN A 353 1.48 21.03 -5.06
N ALA A 354 1.57 20.74 -3.76
CA ALA A 354 2.56 21.38 -2.87
C ALA A 354 4.02 21.07 -3.29
N ILE A 355 4.29 19.87 -3.85
CA ILE A 355 5.58 19.53 -4.45
C ILE A 355 5.84 20.40 -5.68
N ALA A 356 4.88 20.51 -6.62
CA ALA A 356 5.02 21.29 -7.84
C ALA A 356 5.22 22.79 -7.57
N GLU A 357 4.72 23.30 -6.44
CA GLU A 357 4.83 24.69 -5.99
C GLU A 357 6.02 24.94 -5.05
N ASP A 358 6.88 23.95 -4.82
CA ASP A 358 8.03 24.03 -3.88
C ASP A 358 7.67 24.39 -2.43
N ARG A 359 6.49 23.99 -1.95
CA ARG A 359 5.94 24.35 -0.64
C ARG A 359 5.53 23.19 0.25
N LEU A 360 6.02 21.98 -0.03
CA LEU A 360 5.59 20.81 0.75
C LEU A 360 6.00 20.88 2.23
N GLY A 361 7.11 21.52 2.55
CA GLY A 361 7.53 21.79 3.92
C GLY A 361 6.52 22.66 4.69
N ASP A 362 6.02 23.72 4.03
CA ASP A 362 4.99 24.61 4.58
C ASP A 362 3.67 23.86 4.71
N PHE A 363 3.25 23.10 3.69
CA PHE A 363 2.04 22.25 3.72
C PHE A 363 2.07 21.26 4.90
N ARG A 364 3.23 20.62 5.13
CA ARG A 364 3.43 19.72 6.28
C ARG A 364 3.23 20.46 7.60
N LYS A 365 3.80 21.66 7.76
CA LYS A 365 3.64 22.49 8.96
C LYS A 365 2.18 22.88 9.18
N GLU A 366 1.49 23.40 8.18
CA GLU A 366 0.08 23.75 8.21
C GLU A 366 -0.80 22.55 8.60
N PHE A 367 -0.47 21.34 8.08
CA PHE A 367 -1.21 20.12 8.41
C PHE A 367 -1.09 19.79 9.91
N TYR A 368 0.13 19.84 10.48
CA TYR A 368 0.30 19.56 11.90
C TYR A 368 -0.33 20.64 12.81
N GLU A 369 -0.32 21.90 12.40
CA GLU A 369 -1.02 22.97 13.12
C GLU A 369 -2.55 22.73 13.20
N ARG A 370 -3.16 22.12 12.16
CA ARG A 370 -4.57 21.75 12.17
C ARG A 370 -4.88 20.52 13.05
N LEU A 371 -3.93 19.62 13.18
CA LEU A 371 -4.11 18.44 14.03
C LEU A 371 -4.06 18.75 15.52
N GLY A 372 -3.46 19.86 15.95
CA GLY A 372 -3.30 20.33 17.32
C GLY A 372 -2.08 19.74 17.99
#